data_f0380fc6d6f0c83686f549a797306416
#
_entry.id   f0380fc6d6f0c83686f549a797306416
#
_cell.length_a   1.000
_cell.length_b   1.000
_cell.length_c   1.000
_cell.angle_alpha   90.00
_cell.angle_beta   90.00
_cell.angle_gamma   90.00
#
_symmetry.space_group_name_H-M   'P 1'
#
loop_
_entity.id
_entity.type
_entity.pdbx_description
1 polymer ?
#
loop_
_entity_poly.entity_id
_entity_poly.type
_entity_poly.pdbx_seq_one_letter_code
_entity_poly.pdbx_strand_id
1 'polypeptide(L)'
;YDTIQVNDTVRRATGTMDSVDFKASRSLMKLAGGDMAMAVGGEFRREETTYTPSALYASDNINGDFVAGETDPTKNSRKVAAVYGELLVPFAKDWQLQLAARHDRYQGVGSTTNPKVGLRFQPMPELMLRGSAGTGFRAPSLSDLYRPTVVGSTATLPDPVCMAENDNDLAFCAFNWETHRFSNPNLKPERSRQFSLGAVLQPARDWSFSVDYWDIRKDTITVQQNNQ
;
A
#
# COMPACT_ATOMS: atom_id res chain seq x y z
N TYR A 1 0.67 2.54 46.18
CA TYR A 1 0.56 2.86 44.75
C TYR A 1 1.08 1.72 43.88
N ASP A 2 2.15 0.99 44.26
CA ASP A 2 2.77 -0.09 43.49
C ASP A 2 1.86 -1.31 43.27
N THR A 3 0.81 -1.47 44.03
CA THR A 3 -0.20 -2.56 43.90
C THR A 3 -1.26 -2.31 42.85
N ILE A 4 -1.35 -1.08 42.29
CA ILE A 4 -2.34 -0.67 41.31
C ILE A 4 -1.69 -0.47 39.93
N GLN A 5 -0.34 -0.43 39.89
CA GLN A 5 0.41 -0.21 38.66
C GLN A 5 0.69 -1.55 37.97
N VAL A 6 0.23 -1.69 36.74
CA VAL A 6 0.49 -2.86 35.90
C VAL A 6 1.65 -2.55 34.94
N ASN A 7 2.67 -3.43 34.92
CA ASN A 7 3.73 -3.40 33.95
C ASN A 7 3.68 -4.68 33.13
N ASP A 8 2.99 -4.62 31.98
CA ASP A 8 2.79 -5.76 31.10
C ASP A 8 2.92 -5.35 29.63
N THR A 9 3.30 -6.29 28.76
CA THR A 9 3.19 -6.14 27.32
C THR A 9 1.77 -6.49 26.90
N VAL A 10 0.90 -5.50 26.92
CA VAL A 10 -0.55 -5.70 26.74
C VAL A 10 -0.92 -6.24 25.36
N ARG A 11 -0.13 -5.94 24.32
CA ARG A 11 -0.39 -6.37 22.94
C ARG A 11 0.93 -6.69 22.22
N ARG A 12 0.94 -7.78 21.45
CA ARG A 12 2.05 -8.13 20.56
C ARG A 12 1.51 -8.38 19.16
N ALA A 13 2.04 -7.67 18.18
CA ALA A 13 1.77 -7.91 16.77
C ALA A 13 3.07 -8.30 16.05
N THR A 14 3.01 -9.33 15.21
CA THR A 14 4.15 -9.81 14.42
C THR A 14 3.73 -9.95 12.96
N GLY A 15 4.53 -9.39 12.06
CA GLY A 15 4.42 -9.62 10.62
C GLY A 15 5.59 -10.47 10.15
N THR A 16 5.30 -11.55 9.42
CA THR A 16 6.31 -12.43 8.82
C THR A 16 6.11 -12.48 7.31
N MET A 17 7.19 -12.46 6.56
CA MET A 17 7.17 -12.62 5.11
C MET A 17 8.31 -13.56 4.69
N ASP A 18 7.94 -14.68 4.08
CA ASP A 18 8.85 -15.61 3.43
C ASP A 18 8.71 -15.47 1.92
N SER A 19 9.81 -15.28 1.20
CA SER A 19 9.77 -15.14 -0.25
C SER A 19 10.88 -15.92 -0.94
N VAL A 20 10.54 -16.41 -2.13
CA VAL A 20 11.46 -17.00 -3.09
C VAL A 20 11.23 -16.30 -4.43
N ASP A 21 12.30 -15.82 -5.03
CA ASP A 21 12.25 -15.20 -6.35
C ASP A 21 13.32 -15.77 -7.27
N PHE A 22 13.02 -15.71 -8.57
CA PHE A 22 13.99 -16.02 -9.58
C PHE A 22 13.97 -14.96 -10.68
N LYS A 23 15.14 -14.71 -11.28
CA LYS A 23 15.31 -13.74 -12.36
C LYS A 23 16.32 -14.26 -13.37
N ALA A 24 15.99 -14.09 -14.65
CA ALA A 24 16.90 -14.36 -15.76
C ALA A 24 16.90 -13.19 -16.74
N SER A 25 18.06 -12.85 -17.28
CA SER A 25 18.19 -11.79 -18.28
C SER A 25 19.15 -12.22 -19.40
N ARG A 26 18.87 -11.75 -20.62
CA ARG A 26 19.68 -12.06 -21.80
C ARG A 26 19.60 -10.92 -22.82
N SER A 27 20.74 -10.65 -23.47
CA SER A 27 20.76 -9.86 -24.71
C SER A 27 20.23 -10.74 -25.86
N LEU A 28 19.30 -10.18 -26.65
CA LEU A 28 18.60 -10.91 -27.71
C LEU A 28 19.25 -10.66 -29.07
N MET A 29 19.48 -9.40 -29.42
CA MET A 29 20.04 -8.98 -30.71
C MET A 29 20.63 -7.58 -30.63
N LYS A 30 21.48 -7.23 -31.57
CA LYS A 30 22.00 -5.88 -31.74
C LYS A 30 21.05 -5.05 -32.61
N LEU A 31 20.73 -3.85 -32.15
CA LEU A 31 19.96 -2.84 -32.84
C LEU A 31 20.85 -1.61 -33.13
N ALA A 32 20.29 -0.63 -33.84
CA ALA A 32 21.02 0.58 -34.18
C ALA A 32 21.50 1.43 -32.98
N GLY A 33 20.78 1.34 -31.86
CA GLY A 33 21.10 2.04 -30.62
C GLY A 33 21.84 1.20 -29.57
N GLY A 34 22.10 -0.08 -29.83
CA GLY A 34 22.78 -0.99 -28.89
C GLY A 34 22.12 -2.36 -28.78
N ASP A 35 22.42 -3.09 -27.70
CA ASP A 35 21.90 -4.44 -27.52
C ASP A 35 20.46 -4.38 -26.95
N MET A 36 19.54 -5.02 -27.67
CA MET A 36 18.21 -5.32 -27.17
C MET A 36 18.31 -6.40 -26.10
N ALA A 37 17.74 -6.18 -24.92
CA ALA A 37 17.80 -7.11 -23.81
C ALA A 37 16.42 -7.41 -23.24
N MET A 38 16.25 -8.63 -22.75
CA MET A 38 15.05 -9.09 -22.08
C MET A 38 15.39 -9.60 -20.68
N ALA A 39 14.52 -9.30 -19.71
CA ALA A 39 14.54 -9.91 -18.39
C ALA A 39 13.16 -10.51 -18.11
N VAL A 40 13.13 -11.67 -17.45
CA VAL A 40 11.93 -12.33 -16.95
C VAL A 40 12.18 -12.79 -15.53
N GLY A 41 11.13 -12.84 -14.74
CA GLY A 41 11.25 -13.34 -13.37
C GLY A 41 9.91 -13.77 -12.80
N GLY A 42 10.00 -14.42 -11.66
CA GLY A 42 8.85 -14.85 -10.88
C GLY A 42 9.14 -14.74 -9.40
N GLU A 43 8.11 -14.54 -8.62
CA GLU A 43 8.15 -14.43 -7.18
C GLU A 43 7.03 -15.27 -6.58
N PHE A 44 7.34 -15.96 -5.50
CA PHE A 44 6.35 -16.59 -4.65
C PHE A 44 6.64 -16.16 -3.21
N ARG A 45 5.62 -15.62 -2.52
CA ARG A 45 5.77 -15.23 -1.12
C ARG A 45 4.57 -15.62 -0.28
N ARG A 46 4.83 -15.83 0.99
CA ARG A 46 3.83 -16.00 2.04
C ARG A 46 3.93 -14.83 2.99
N GLU A 47 2.81 -14.18 3.23
CA GLU A 47 2.67 -13.12 4.22
C GLU A 47 1.80 -13.66 5.37
N GLU A 48 2.22 -13.40 6.61
CA GLU A 48 1.50 -13.82 7.81
C GLU A 48 1.51 -12.67 8.82
N THR A 49 0.38 -12.44 9.48
CA THR A 49 0.27 -11.53 10.61
C THR A 49 -0.33 -12.27 11.79
N THR A 50 0.28 -12.10 12.95
CA THR A 50 -0.26 -12.58 14.23
C THR A 50 -0.46 -11.41 15.16
N TYR A 51 -1.54 -11.47 15.92
CA TYR A 51 -1.84 -10.53 16.98
C TYR A 51 -2.18 -11.33 18.23
N THR A 52 -1.59 -10.98 19.35
CA THR A 52 -1.78 -11.70 20.62
C THR A 52 -1.91 -10.67 21.73
N PRO A 53 -3.11 -10.50 22.31
CA PRO A 53 -3.30 -9.73 23.51
C PRO A 53 -2.75 -10.50 24.73
N SER A 54 -2.34 -9.80 25.79
CA SER A 54 -2.05 -10.45 27.07
C SER A 54 -3.33 -10.93 27.74
N ALA A 55 -3.22 -11.90 28.64
CA ALA A 55 -4.36 -12.38 29.42
C ALA A 55 -5.01 -11.27 30.24
N LEU A 56 -4.19 -10.35 30.75
CA LEU A 56 -4.66 -9.21 31.52
C LEU A 56 -5.43 -8.20 30.65
N TYR A 57 -4.92 -7.91 29.44
CA TYR A 57 -5.61 -7.07 28.48
C TYR A 57 -6.93 -7.71 28.01
N ALA A 58 -6.92 -9.02 27.73
CA ALA A 58 -8.10 -9.77 27.30
C ALA A 58 -9.19 -9.89 28.39
N SER A 59 -8.81 -9.75 29.66
CA SER A 59 -9.77 -9.82 30.78
C SER A 59 -10.52 -8.51 31.06
N ASP A 60 -10.25 -7.44 30.31
CA ASP A 60 -10.84 -6.09 30.51
C ASP A 60 -10.57 -5.49 31.90
N ASN A 61 -9.48 -5.91 32.53
CA ASN A 61 -9.14 -5.49 33.89
C ASN A 61 -8.07 -4.38 33.94
N ILE A 62 -7.81 -3.74 32.79
CA ILE A 62 -6.84 -2.65 32.68
C ILE A 62 -7.58 -1.35 32.39
N ASN A 63 -7.40 -0.36 33.24
CA ASN A 63 -7.85 0.99 32.95
C ASN A 63 -6.76 1.71 32.15
N GLY A 64 -7.05 2.08 30.91
CA GLY A 64 -6.13 2.85 30.05
C GLY A 64 -6.28 2.56 28.56
N ASP A 65 -5.35 1.83 27.97
CA ASP A 65 -5.28 1.61 26.50
C ASP A 65 -6.13 0.41 26.03
N PHE A 66 -7.30 0.21 26.65
CA PHE A 66 -8.23 -0.85 26.26
C PHE A 66 -9.00 -0.48 24.99
N VAL A 67 -9.04 -1.42 24.06
CA VAL A 67 -9.84 -1.33 22.83
C VAL A 67 -10.74 -2.56 22.78
N ALA A 68 -12.02 -2.37 23.04
CA ALA A 68 -12.99 -3.45 23.02
C ALA A 68 -13.00 -4.15 21.63
N GLY A 69 -13.05 -5.48 21.63
CA GLY A 69 -13.02 -6.31 20.44
C GLY A 69 -11.62 -6.77 20.01
N GLU A 70 -10.53 -6.18 20.53
CA GLU A 70 -9.16 -6.67 20.29
C GLU A 70 -8.67 -7.65 21.37
N THR A 71 -9.59 -8.36 22.04
CA THR A 71 -9.30 -9.29 23.12
C THR A 71 -8.89 -10.69 22.66
N ASP A 72 -9.21 -11.04 21.41
CA ASP A 72 -8.91 -12.37 20.88
C ASP A 72 -7.62 -12.39 20.04
N PRO A 73 -6.79 -13.44 20.17
CA PRO A 73 -5.64 -13.62 19.33
C PRO A 73 -6.08 -13.90 17.88
N THR A 74 -5.39 -13.29 16.93
CA THR A 74 -5.64 -13.51 15.50
C THR A 74 -4.40 -13.96 14.77
N LYS A 75 -4.57 -14.85 13.79
CA LYS A 75 -3.53 -15.29 12.90
C LYS A 75 -4.07 -15.34 11.48
N ASN A 76 -3.55 -14.50 10.61
CA ASN A 76 -3.97 -14.40 9.22
C ASN A 76 -2.78 -14.56 8.29
N SER A 77 -2.97 -15.28 7.19
CA SER A 77 -1.92 -15.45 6.19
C SER A 77 -2.49 -15.45 4.78
N ARG A 78 -1.64 -15.08 3.81
CA ARG A 78 -1.96 -15.21 2.38
C ARG A 78 -0.72 -15.60 1.59
N LYS A 79 -0.96 -16.24 0.44
CA LYS A 79 0.04 -16.55 -0.57
C LYS A 79 -0.07 -15.53 -1.71
N VAL A 80 1.07 -15.13 -2.24
CA VAL A 80 1.18 -14.25 -3.40
C VAL A 80 2.10 -14.89 -4.40
N ALA A 81 1.68 -14.92 -5.66
CA ALA A 81 2.51 -15.37 -6.78
C ALA A 81 2.55 -14.25 -7.82
N ALA A 82 3.72 -14.00 -8.39
CA ALA A 82 3.91 -13.00 -9.42
C ALA A 82 4.84 -13.48 -10.52
N VAL A 83 4.57 -12.99 -11.74
CA VAL A 83 5.47 -13.12 -12.88
C VAL A 83 5.65 -11.77 -13.53
N TYR A 84 6.84 -11.49 -14.04
CA TYR A 84 7.13 -10.24 -14.71
C TYR A 84 8.08 -10.41 -15.87
N GLY A 85 8.01 -9.47 -16.81
CA GLY A 85 8.93 -9.38 -17.94
C GLY A 85 9.25 -7.93 -18.24
N GLU A 86 10.47 -7.70 -18.70
CA GLU A 86 10.98 -6.41 -19.15
C GLU A 86 11.69 -6.59 -20.47
N LEU A 87 11.53 -5.62 -21.37
CA LEU A 87 12.20 -5.56 -22.65
C LEU A 87 12.81 -4.17 -22.82
N LEU A 88 14.12 -4.15 -23.09
CA LEU A 88 14.89 -2.95 -23.36
C LEU A 88 15.21 -2.93 -24.85
N VAL A 89 14.75 -1.89 -25.56
CA VAL A 89 14.85 -1.78 -27.01
C VAL A 89 15.55 -0.46 -27.38
N PRO A 90 16.87 -0.45 -27.56
CA PRO A 90 17.60 0.68 -28.11
C PRO A 90 17.41 0.72 -29.64
N PHE A 91 16.21 1.16 -30.11
CA PHE A 91 15.78 1.04 -31.51
C PHE A 91 16.49 1.98 -32.47
N ALA A 92 17.07 3.08 -31.97
CA ALA A 92 17.88 4.00 -32.74
C ALA A 92 19.03 4.53 -31.88
N LYS A 93 20.04 5.17 -32.52
CA LYS A 93 21.08 5.90 -31.81
C LYS A 93 20.39 6.92 -30.90
N ASP A 94 20.80 7.01 -29.64
CA ASP A 94 20.29 7.97 -28.66
C ASP A 94 18.84 7.69 -28.15
N TRP A 95 18.13 6.69 -28.71
CA TRP A 95 16.77 6.35 -28.34
C TRP A 95 16.66 4.96 -27.72
N GLN A 96 15.99 4.87 -26.58
CA GLN A 96 15.78 3.61 -25.86
C GLN A 96 14.34 3.53 -25.35
N LEU A 97 13.65 2.46 -25.75
CA LEU A 97 12.31 2.13 -25.27
C LEU A 97 12.43 1.02 -24.22
N GLN A 98 11.75 1.18 -23.09
CA GLN A 98 11.58 0.17 -22.06
C GLN A 98 10.12 -0.23 -21.98
N LEU A 99 9.85 -1.53 -22.11
CA LEU A 99 8.53 -2.12 -21.90
C LEU A 99 8.62 -3.05 -20.70
N ALA A 100 7.66 -2.99 -19.81
CA ALA A 100 7.58 -3.91 -18.67
C ALA A 100 6.13 -4.27 -18.37
N ALA A 101 5.91 -5.47 -17.89
CA ALA A 101 4.63 -5.88 -17.33
C ALA A 101 4.86 -6.84 -16.16
N ARG A 102 4.05 -6.68 -15.12
CA ARG A 102 4.01 -7.58 -13.96
C ARG A 102 2.58 -8.04 -13.73
N HIS A 103 2.39 -9.33 -13.55
CA HIS A 103 1.13 -9.93 -13.16
C HIS A 103 1.27 -10.53 -11.76
N ASP A 104 0.40 -10.11 -10.85
CA ASP A 104 0.36 -10.56 -9.46
C ASP A 104 -0.97 -11.25 -9.16
N ARG A 105 -0.92 -12.35 -8.41
CA ARG A 105 -2.08 -13.07 -7.89
C ARG A 105 -2.00 -13.14 -6.37
N TYR A 106 -2.96 -12.53 -5.69
CA TYR A 106 -3.11 -12.52 -4.25
C TYR A 106 -4.23 -13.48 -3.83
N GLN A 107 -3.92 -14.42 -2.96
CA GLN A 107 -4.92 -15.32 -2.41
C GLN A 107 -5.99 -14.53 -1.64
N GLY A 108 -7.26 -14.76 -1.96
CA GLY A 108 -8.41 -14.08 -1.32
C GLY A 108 -8.71 -12.67 -1.83
N VAL A 109 -7.83 -12.07 -2.68
CA VAL A 109 -8.01 -10.68 -3.15
C VAL A 109 -8.22 -10.62 -4.67
N GLY A 110 -7.57 -11.51 -5.43
CA GLY A 110 -7.63 -11.53 -6.89
C GLY A 110 -6.30 -11.30 -7.56
N SER A 111 -6.34 -10.93 -8.84
CA SER A 111 -5.14 -10.69 -9.66
C SER A 111 -5.12 -9.27 -10.23
N THR A 112 -3.91 -8.82 -10.54
CA THR A 112 -3.69 -7.52 -11.19
C THR A 112 -2.53 -7.60 -12.18
N THR A 113 -2.64 -6.85 -13.27
CA THR A 113 -1.58 -6.74 -14.28
C THR A 113 -1.22 -5.27 -14.43
N ASN A 114 0.05 -4.96 -14.33
CA ASN A 114 0.57 -3.60 -14.32
C ASN A 114 1.61 -3.44 -15.43
N PRO A 115 1.23 -2.90 -16.58
CA PRO A 115 2.16 -2.50 -17.64
C PRO A 115 2.83 -1.17 -17.32
N LYS A 116 4.05 -1.03 -17.87
CA LYS A 116 4.82 0.22 -17.85
C LYS A 116 5.55 0.38 -19.18
N VAL A 117 5.55 1.59 -19.70
CA VAL A 117 6.37 2.01 -20.84
C VAL A 117 7.26 3.16 -20.41
N GLY A 118 8.52 3.15 -20.85
CA GLY A 118 9.48 4.21 -20.64
C GLY A 118 10.20 4.53 -21.93
N LEU A 119 10.45 5.80 -22.18
CA LEU A 119 11.23 6.29 -23.33
C LEU A 119 12.37 7.17 -22.82
N ARG A 120 13.56 6.90 -23.28
CA ARG A 120 14.76 7.71 -23.04
C ARG A 120 15.30 8.21 -24.35
N PHE A 121 15.64 9.49 -24.39
CA PHE A 121 16.27 10.15 -25.51
C PHE A 121 17.49 10.95 -25.02
N GLN A 122 18.66 10.65 -25.56
CA GLN A 122 19.91 11.30 -25.17
C GLN A 122 20.63 11.84 -26.46
N PRO A 123 20.20 13.01 -26.98
CA PRO A 123 20.73 13.57 -28.21
C PRO A 123 22.22 13.99 -28.12
N MET A 124 22.69 14.24 -26.91
CA MET A 124 24.08 14.58 -26.60
C MET A 124 24.45 14.04 -25.22
N PRO A 125 25.75 13.81 -24.93
CA PRO A 125 26.18 13.26 -23.64
C PRO A 125 25.69 14.08 -22.43
N GLU A 126 25.53 15.38 -22.61
CA GLU A 126 25.15 16.32 -21.54
C GLU A 126 23.66 16.40 -21.29
N LEU A 127 22.80 15.96 -22.24
CA LEU A 127 21.35 16.09 -22.14
C LEU A 127 20.66 14.75 -22.32
N MET A 128 19.88 14.37 -21.32
CA MET A 128 19.00 13.22 -21.37
C MET A 128 17.56 13.64 -21.05
N LEU A 129 16.63 13.28 -21.95
CA LEU A 129 15.19 13.41 -21.74
C LEU A 129 14.60 12.02 -21.46
N ARG A 130 13.64 11.96 -20.56
CA ARG A 130 12.97 10.71 -20.21
C ARG A 130 11.48 10.92 -20.01
N GLY A 131 10.69 9.92 -20.38
CA GLY A 131 9.27 9.90 -20.12
C GLY A 131 8.85 8.48 -19.74
N SER A 132 7.86 8.34 -18.86
CA SER A 132 7.28 7.04 -18.57
C SER A 132 5.79 7.14 -18.27
N ALA A 133 5.07 6.07 -18.61
CA ALA A 133 3.67 5.88 -18.22
C ALA A 133 3.48 4.44 -17.76
N GLY A 134 2.58 4.24 -16.81
CA GLY A 134 2.29 2.91 -16.31
C GLY A 134 1.15 2.89 -15.31
N THR A 135 0.78 1.68 -14.91
CA THR A 135 -0.21 1.44 -13.87
C THR A 135 0.47 0.89 -12.63
N GLY A 136 -0.16 1.11 -11.49
CA GLY A 136 0.26 0.55 -10.21
C GLY A 136 -0.94 0.02 -9.44
N PHE A 137 -0.68 -0.76 -8.41
CA PHE A 137 -1.71 -1.25 -7.51
C PHE A 137 -1.17 -1.36 -6.08
N ARG A 138 -2.09 -1.42 -5.13
CA ARG A 138 -1.83 -1.79 -3.75
C ARG A 138 -2.86 -2.82 -3.30
N ALA A 139 -2.42 -4.02 -2.94
CA ALA A 139 -3.30 -5.00 -2.32
C ALA A 139 -3.70 -4.54 -0.91
N PRO A 140 -4.94 -4.78 -0.45
CA PRO A 140 -5.32 -4.57 0.93
C PRO A 140 -4.38 -5.32 1.88
N SER A 141 -4.08 -4.76 3.04
CA SER A 141 -3.31 -5.46 4.06
C SER A 141 -4.12 -6.61 4.68
N LEU A 142 -3.46 -7.56 5.34
CA LEU A 142 -4.15 -8.60 6.08
C LEU A 142 -5.00 -8.01 7.23
N SER A 143 -4.57 -6.88 7.81
CA SER A 143 -5.34 -6.16 8.80
C SER A 143 -6.61 -5.51 8.23
N ASP A 144 -6.54 -4.96 7.01
CA ASP A 144 -7.72 -4.38 6.35
C ASP A 144 -8.78 -5.44 6.05
N LEU A 145 -8.33 -6.69 5.77
CA LEU A 145 -9.19 -7.81 5.41
C LEU A 145 -9.77 -8.55 6.63
N TYR A 146 -8.99 -8.67 7.72
CA TYR A 146 -9.27 -9.66 8.77
C TYR A 146 -9.08 -9.14 10.20
N ARG A 147 -8.94 -7.82 10.42
CA ARG A 147 -8.92 -7.27 11.77
C ARG A 147 -10.22 -7.61 12.49
N PRO A 148 -10.21 -8.00 13.78
CA PRO A 148 -11.42 -8.10 14.58
C PRO A 148 -12.20 -6.79 14.59
N THR A 149 -13.50 -6.88 14.84
CA THR A 149 -14.32 -5.69 15.08
C THR A 149 -13.77 -4.94 16.28
N VAL A 150 -13.53 -3.65 16.10
CA VAL A 150 -13.07 -2.75 17.14
C VAL A 150 -14.24 -1.90 17.58
N VAL A 151 -14.55 -1.92 18.85
CA VAL A 151 -15.58 -1.08 19.46
C VAL A 151 -14.89 0.12 20.10
N GLY A 152 -15.36 1.30 19.80
CA GLY A 152 -14.87 2.56 20.35
C GLY A 152 -16.01 3.51 20.64
N SER A 153 -15.72 4.75 20.94
CA SER A 153 -16.73 5.79 21.06
C SER A 153 -16.40 6.99 20.18
N THR A 154 -17.42 7.75 19.81
CA THR A 154 -17.23 9.04 19.15
C THR A 154 -16.70 10.06 20.16
N ALA A 155 -16.21 11.21 19.66
CA ALA A 155 -16.29 12.44 20.46
C ALA A 155 -17.75 12.73 20.81
N THR A 156 -17.96 13.58 21.82
CA THR A 156 -19.30 14.05 22.17
C THR A 156 -19.94 14.75 20.98
N LEU A 157 -21.05 14.20 20.50
CA LEU A 157 -21.81 14.72 19.37
C LEU A 157 -23.23 15.08 19.79
N PRO A 158 -23.82 16.18 19.30
CA PRO A 158 -25.19 16.52 19.57
C PRO A 158 -26.14 15.56 18.86
N ASP A 159 -27.17 15.12 19.57
CA ASP A 159 -28.31 14.42 18.98
C ASP A 159 -29.28 15.44 18.37
N PRO A 160 -29.47 15.48 17.06
CA PRO A 160 -30.32 16.46 16.42
C PRO A 160 -31.80 16.37 16.81
N VAL A 161 -32.29 15.18 17.18
CA VAL A 161 -33.66 14.98 17.63
C VAL A 161 -33.83 15.53 19.04
N CYS A 162 -32.94 15.15 19.95
CA CYS A 162 -32.92 15.69 21.31
C CYS A 162 -32.79 17.21 21.33
N MET A 163 -31.91 17.78 20.48
CA MET A 163 -31.72 19.23 20.35
C MET A 163 -33.01 19.93 19.92
N ALA A 164 -33.74 19.36 18.96
CA ALA A 164 -34.99 19.94 18.49
C ALA A 164 -36.12 19.91 19.56
N GLU A 165 -36.09 18.94 20.47
CA GLU A 165 -37.11 18.75 21.53
C GLU A 165 -36.74 19.49 22.83
N ASN A 166 -35.49 19.91 23.04
CA ASN A 166 -34.99 20.48 24.28
C ASN A 166 -34.28 21.84 24.07
N ASP A 167 -34.91 22.74 23.33
CA ASP A 167 -34.46 24.12 23.12
C ASP A 167 -32.98 24.28 22.72
N ASN A 168 -32.44 23.29 21.99
CA ASN A 168 -31.04 23.20 21.60
C ASN A 168 -30.06 23.13 22.81
N ASP A 169 -30.45 22.52 23.90
CA ASP A 169 -29.59 22.34 25.05
C ASP A 169 -28.50 21.30 24.78
N LEU A 170 -27.30 21.79 24.41
CA LEU A 170 -26.13 20.97 24.11
C LEU A 170 -25.64 20.18 25.33
N ALA A 171 -25.80 20.72 26.53
CA ALA A 171 -25.35 20.04 27.76
C ALA A 171 -26.18 18.80 28.06
N PHE A 172 -27.44 18.80 27.67
CA PHE A 172 -28.36 17.69 27.83
C PHE A 172 -28.37 16.73 26.65
N CYS A 173 -28.18 17.24 25.42
CA CYS A 173 -28.35 16.50 24.18
C CYS A 173 -27.04 16.07 23.51
N ALA A 174 -25.90 16.16 24.18
CA ALA A 174 -24.63 15.75 23.60
C ALA A 174 -24.13 14.43 24.23
N PHE A 175 -23.94 13.41 23.42
CA PHE A 175 -23.60 12.05 23.83
C PHE A 175 -22.37 11.53 23.12
N ASN A 176 -21.67 10.58 23.76
CA ASN A 176 -20.67 9.74 23.12
C ASN A 176 -21.37 8.49 22.60
N TRP A 177 -21.32 8.29 21.29
CA TRP A 177 -21.95 7.14 20.63
C TRP A 177 -20.96 5.99 20.51
N GLU A 178 -21.43 4.77 20.71
CA GLU A 178 -20.62 3.58 20.44
C GLU A 178 -20.37 3.45 18.94
N THR A 179 -19.14 3.18 18.57
CA THR A 179 -18.72 2.98 17.18
C THR A 179 -18.16 1.60 17.00
N HIS A 180 -18.60 0.92 15.92
CA HIS A 180 -18.08 -0.38 15.53
C HIS A 180 -17.29 -0.23 14.23
N ARG A 181 -16.03 -0.62 14.27
CA ARG A 181 -15.12 -0.59 13.13
C ARG A 181 -14.87 -2.00 12.64
N PHE A 182 -15.33 -2.30 11.44
CA PHE A 182 -15.24 -3.62 10.82
C PHE A 182 -14.11 -3.65 9.78
N SER A 183 -13.44 -4.81 9.66
CA SER A 183 -12.67 -5.15 8.47
C SER A 183 -13.59 -5.58 7.33
N ASN A 184 -13.09 -5.52 6.09
CA ASN A 184 -13.85 -5.97 4.93
C ASN A 184 -13.06 -7.02 4.14
N PRO A 185 -13.40 -8.31 4.22
CA PRO A 185 -12.69 -9.37 3.51
C PRO A 185 -12.88 -9.31 1.98
N ASN A 186 -13.81 -8.50 1.49
CA ASN A 186 -14.10 -8.32 0.06
C ASN A 186 -13.40 -7.09 -0.56
N LEU A 187 -12.47 -6.47 0.15
CA LEU A 187 -11.73 -5.34 -0.40
C LEU A 187 -10.97 -5.74 -1.66
N LYS A 188 -11.05 -4.88 -2.67
CA LYS A 188 -10.32 -5.02 -3.93
C LYS A 188 -9.01 -4.23 -3.87
N PRO A 189 -8.02 -4.59 -4.72
CA PRO A 189 -6.80 -3.81 -4.83
C PRO A 189 -7.08 -2.36 -5.23
N GLU A 190 -6.37 -1.44 -4.60
CA GLU A 190 -6.30 -0.05 -5.06
C GLU A 190 -5.53 0.00 -6.38
N ARG A 191 -5.95 0.85 -7.29
CA ARG A 191 -5.32 1.02 -8.61
C ARG A 191 -4.87 2.46 -8.80
N SER A 192 -3.78 2.62 -9.53
CA SER A 192 -3.28 3.92 -9.90
C SER A 192 -2.78 3.93 -11.33
N ARG A 193 -2.76 5.12 -11.94
CA ARG A 193 -2.08 5.43 -13.19
C ARG A 193 -1.06 6.50 -12.90
N GLN A 194 0.08 6.37 -13.53
CA GLN A 194 1.17 7.31 -13.34
C GLN A 194 1.78 7.69 -14.68
N PHE A 195 2.20 8.95 -14.75
CA PHE A 195 2.92 9.51 -15.87
C PHE A 195 4.06 10.38 -15.35
N SER A 196 5.21 10.35 -16.01
CA SER A 196 6.32 11.24 -15.68
C SER A 196 7.07 11.69 -16.93
N LEU A 197 7.59 12.91 -16.86
CA LEU A 197 8.53 13.49 -17.82
C LEU A 197 9.69 14.10 -17.06
N GLY A 198 10.91 13.91 -17.55
CA GLY A 198 12.10 14.45 -16.90
C GLY A 198 13.17 14.81 -17.88
N ALA A 199 14.01 15.73 -17.46
CA ALA A 199 15.22 16.15 -18.16
C ALA A 199 16.40 16.14 -17.20
N VAL A 200 17.55 15.65 -17.66
CA VAL A 200 18.82 15.69 -16.94
C VAL A 200 19.83 16.42 -17.80
N LEU A 201 20.47 17.42 -17.23
CA LEU A 201 21.52 18.23 -17.87
C LEU A 201 22.82 18.10 -17.06
N GLN A 202 23.88 17.68 -17.72
CA GLN A 202 25.24 17.57 -17.18
C GLN A 202 26.20 18.47 -17.96
N PRO A 203 26.19 19.81 -17.75
CA PRO A 203 26.97 20.74 -18.54
C PRO A 203 28.47 20.63 -18.31
N ALA A 204 28.90 20.02 -17.22
CA ALA A 204 30.29 19.74 -16.87
C ALA A 204 30.36 18.47 -15.98
N ARG A 205 31.58 17.90 -15.85
CA ARG A 205 31.82 16.62 -15.20
C ARG A 205 31.28 16.52 -13.76
N ASP A 206 31.32 17.63 -13.03
CA ASP A 206 30.97 17.67 -11.61
C ASP A 206 29.58 18.33 -11.34
N TRP A 207 28.85 18.67 -12.42
CA TRP A 207 27.54 19.33 -12.30
C TRP A 207 26.45 18.50 -12.96
N SER A 208 25.40 18.21 -12.21
CA SER A 208 24.20 17.53 -12.72
C SER A 208 22.94 18.23 -12.19
N PHE A 209 22.04 18.56 -13.11
CA PHE A 209 20.74 19.14 -12.82
C PHE A 209 19.66 18.21 -13.34
N SER A 210 18.62 17.97 -12.56
CA SER A 210 17.45 17.22 -13.00
C SER A 210 16.17 17.96 -12.66
N VAL A 211 15.21 17.90 -13.59
CA VAL A 211 13.84 18.38 -13.39
C VAL A 211 12.91 17.26 -13.84
N ASP A 212 11.99 16.89 -12.96
CA ASP A 212 10.99 15.86 -13.22
C ASP A 212 9.58 16.39 -12.91
N TYR A 213 8.67 16.21 -13.85
CA TYR A 213 7.23 16.37 -13.66
C TYR A 213 6.58 14.99 -13.55
N TRP A 214 5.65 14.83 -12.63
CA TRP A 214 4.90 13.59 -12.48
C TRP A 214 3.44 13.87 -12.13
N ASP A 215 2.55 12.99 -12.62
CA ASP A 215 1.11 12.94 -12.28
C ASP A 215 0.77 11.51 -11.86
N ILE A 216 0.17 11.35 -10.68
CA ILE A 216 -0.27 10.05 -10.16
C ILE A 216 -1.74 10.18 -9.79
N ARG A 217 -2.57 9.39 -10.45
CA ARG A 217 -4.03 9.30 -10.17
C ARG A 217 -4.36 7.95 -9.58
N LYS A 218 -5.05 7.97 -8.46
CA LYS A 218 -5.62 6.77 -7.85
C LYS A 218 -7.08 6.65 -8.29
N ASP A 219 -7.39 5.57 -9.02
CA ASP A 219 -8.73 5.32 -9.54
C ASP A 219 -9.64 4.66 -8.48
N THR A 220 -9.04 3.89 -7.56
CA THR A 220 -9.74 3.19 -6.48
C THR A 220 -8.90 3.32 -5.22
N ILE A 221 -9.50 3.73 -4.13
CA ILE A 221 -8.85 3.85 -2.82
C ILE A 221 -9.69 3.13 -1.76
N THR A 222 -9.01 2.53 -0.81
CA THR A 222 -9.66 2.00 0.40
C THR A 222 -9.78 3.13 1.40
N VAL A 223 -11.00 3.48 1.76
CA VAL A 223 -11.30 4.49 2.78
C VAL A 223 -12.11 3.86 3.91
N GLN A 224 -11.94 4.37 5.11
CA GLN A 224 -12.82 4.05 6.22
C GLN A 224 -14.11 4.82 6.01
N GLN A 225 -15.24 4.11 5.93
CA GLN A 225 -16.55 4.74 5.88
C GLN A 225 -16.93 5.12 7.31
N ASN A 226 -17.14 6.40 7.54
CA ASN A 226 -17.76 6.90 8.75
C ASN A 226 -19.24 7.06 8.44
N ASN A 227 -20.09 6.29 9.09
CA ASN A 227 -21.53 6.55 9.09
C ASN A 227 -21.78 7.73 10.03
N GLN A 228 -22.30 8.81 9.47
CA GLN A 228 -22.85 9.93 10.25
C GLN A 228 -24.31 9.65 10.53
#